data_d12ece30770b9327ddf79d7883b3b511
#
_entry.id   d12ece30770b9327ddf79d7883b3b511
#
_cell.length_a   1.000
_cell.length_b   1.000
_cell.length_c   1.000
_cell.angle_alpha   90.00
_cell.angle_beta   90.00
_cell.angle_gamma   90.00
#
_symmetry.space_group_name_H-M   'P 1'
#
loop_
_entity.id
_entity.type
_entity.pdbx_description
1 polymer ?
#
loop_
_entity_poly.entity_id
_entity_poly.type
_entity_poly.pdbx_seq_one_letter_code
_entity_poly.pdbx_strand_id
1 'polypeptide(L)'
;MAVAPTVLALGTVSLITDVSSEMVTAVLPLYLVAGLGLSPLGFGLLDGVYNGFSALVRLVGGHFADRGGGRHKPVAIIGYSLSALCKPLLLIAHTLTPIGLVLAADRTGKGLRTAPRDALISLSSPPEARGRAFGVHRAMDTAGALLGPLAAFLILRATVDGYDAVFTVSFCVAVVGVLVLVLFVPGGAAARRTDQAAQRPRATLQAALALLRRPGIRRICICALLLGLATVSDSFVYLLLQRRLGVPDRWFALLPIGTAAAFLLLALPLGRLADRVGPWRVFLAGHGALLAAYGLLLSSWHGTALPYVVLILHGSFYAATDGILMAAASESVPEELRSSGLALVQTGQAVARFVCSLAFGATWTAWGDRTALLAAAVALAVCAFFSFRLGPTTKVSV
;
A
#
# COMPACT_ATOMS: atom_id res chain seq x y z
N MET A 1 14.13 -19.50 21.35
CA MET A 1 13.72 -20.38 20.21
C MET A 1 14.10 -19.67 18.92
N ALA A 2 14.78 -20.34 18.00
CA ALA A 2 15.15 -19.82 16.70
C ALA A 2 13.94 -19.72 15.76
N VAL A 3 13.96 -18.79 14.82
CA VAL A 3 12.93 -18.64 13.78
C VAL A 3 13.09 -19.81 12.79
N ALA A 4 11.98 -20.38 12.34
CA ALA A 4 12.02 -21.52 11.42
C ALA A 4 12.75 -21.15 10.10
N PRO A 5 13.59 -22.02 9.52
CA PRO A 5 14.30 -21.75 8.28
C PRO A 5 13.39 -21.36 7.11
N THR A 6 12.19 -21.97 7.04
CA THR A 6 11.17 -21.61 6.03
C THR A 6 10.71 -20.16 6.16
N VAL A 7 10.59 -19.61 7.38
CA VAL A 7 10.21 -18.21 7.60
C VAL A 7 11.32 -17.26 7.15
N LEU A 8 12.59 -17.62 7.40
CA LEU A 8 13.74 -16.86 6.91
C LEU A 8 13.80 -16.89 5.39
N ALA A 9 13.62 -18.07 4.77
CA ALA A 9 13.58 -18.18 3.31
C ALA A 9 12.45 -17.33 2.69
N LEU A 10 11.23 -17.38 3.24
CA LEU A 10 10.11 -16.57 2.79
C LEU A 10 10.34 -15.07 3.03
N GLY A 11 10.98 -14.71 4.15
CA GLY A 11 11.40 -13.33 4.43
C GLY A 11 12.41 -12.83 3.40
N THR A 12 13.42 -13.67 3.05
CA THR A 12 14.41 -13.35 2.01
C THR A 12 13.75 -13.18 0.64
N VAL A 13 12.81 -14.04 0.27
CA VAL A 13 12.00 -13.89 -0.96
C VAL A 13 11.27 -12.55 -0.95
N SER A 14 10.59 -12.20 0.14
CA SER A 14 9.89 -10.92 0.27
C SER A 14 10.84 -9.74 0.17
N LEU A 15 11.97 -9.75 0.89
CA LEU A 15 12.99 -8.71 0.83
C LEU A 15 13.44 -8.47 -0.61
N ILE A 16 13.88 -9.53 -1.31
CA ILE A 16 14.39 -9.43 -2.68
C ILE A 16 13.30 -8.93 -3.64
N THR A 17 12.10 -9.49 -3.55
CA THR A 17 11.00 -9.11 -4.45
C THR A 17 10.43 -7.74 -4.15
N ASP A 18 10.50 -7.27 -2.90
CA ASP A 18 10.09 -5.90 -2.55
C ASP A 18 11.16 -4.88 -2.95
N VAL A 19 12.45 -5.18 -2.85
CA VAL A 19 13.50 -4.37 -3.52
C VAL A 19 13.15 -4.19 -4.98
N SER A 20 12.89 -5.27 -5.72
CA SER A 20 12.51 -5.21 -7.14
C SER A 20 11.26 -4.37 -7.38
N SER A 21 10.19 -4.63 -6.64
CA SER A 21 8.92 -3.94 -6.85
C SER A 21 9.00 -2.46 -6.51
N GLU A 22 9.67 -2.12 -5.42
CA GLU A 22 9.76 -0.73 -4.94
C GLU A 22 10.78 0.09 -5.74
N MET A 23 11.76 -0.53 -6.43
CA MET A 23 12.55 0.14 -7.47
C MET A 23 11.64 0.71 -8.57
N VAL A 24 10.72 -0.12 -9.08
CA VAL A 24 9.78 0.31 -10.12
C VAL A 24 8.80 1.35 -9.57
N THR A 25 8.20 1.08 -8.42
CA THR A 25 7.22 1.98 -7.77
C THR A 25 7.78 3.38 -7.55
N ALA A 26 9.05 3.48 -7.15
CA ALA A 26 9.69 4.76 -6.86
C ALA A 26 9.91 5.63 -8.10
N VAL A 27 10.12 5.05 -9.27
CA VAL A 27 10.38 5.80 -10.50
C VAL A 27 9.17 5.92 -11.42
N LEU A 28 8.18 5.03 -11.26
CA LEU A 28 7.04 4.90 -12.15
C LEU A 28 6.27 6.22 -12.37
N PRO A 29 5.96 7.04 -11.33
CA PRO A 29 5.23 8.29 -11.53
C PRO A 29 5.97 9.26 -12.45
N LEU A 30 7.27 9.40 -12.24
CA LEU A 30 8.10 10.30 -13.05
C LEU A 30 8.31 9.76 -14.46
N TYR A 31 8.53 8.46 -14.61
CA TYR A 31 8.62 7.80 -15.91
C TYR A 31 7.35 8.01 -16.76
N LEU A 32 6.17 7.85 -16.15
CA LEU A 32 4.89 8.00 -16.84
C LEU A 32 4.64 9.45 -17.27
N VAL A 33 4.93 10.42 -16.38
CA VAL A 33 4.63 11.83 -16.63
C VAL A 33 5.75 12.53 -17.40
N ALA A 34 7.01 12.40 -16.97
CA ALA A 34 8.14 13.09 -17.60
C ALA A 34 8.75 12.26 -18.75
N GLY A 35 8.88 10.94 -18.57
CA GLY A 35 9.47 10.05 -19.58
C GLY A 35 8.54 9.81 -20.79
N LEU A 36 7.29 9.45 -20.54
CA LEU A 36 6.32 9.14 -21.59
C LEU A 36 5.36 10.30 -21.94
N GLY A 37 5.41 11.41 -21.20
CA GLY A 37 4.56 12.57 -21.45
C GLY A 37 3.06 12.32 -21.22
N LEU A 38 2.69 11.36 -20.36
CA LEU A 38 1.28 11.10 -20.08
C LEU A 38 0.63 12.30 -19.38
N SER A 39 -0.61 12.57 -19.77
CA SER A 39 -1.41 13.60 -19.09
C SER A 39 -1.65 13.22 -17.62
N PRO A 40 -1.87 14.20 -16.72
CA PRO A 40 -2.22 13.92 -15.33
C PRO A 40 -3.47 13.04 -15.18
N LEU A 41 -4.43 13.13 -16.10
CA LEU A 41 -5.60 12.24 -16.17
C LEU A 41 -5.17 10.79 -16.46
N GLY A 42 -4.34 10.59 -17.49
CA GLY A 42 -3.81 9.28 -17.85
C GLY A 42 -3.01 8.67 -16.70
N PHE A 43 -2.17 9.47 -16.06
CA PHE A 43 -1.44 9.07 -14.86
C PHE A 43 -2.39 8.72 -13.70
N GLY A 44 -3.41 9.54 -13.43
CA GLY A 44 -4.40 9.29 -12.38
C GLY A 44 -5.19 8.00 -12.58
N LEU A 45 -5.49 7.63 -13.83
CA LEU A 45 -6.11 6.34 -14.16
C LEU A 45 -5.17 5.17 -13.81
N LEU A 46 -3.90 5.25 -14.20
CA LEU A 46 -2.89 4.21 -13.92
C LEU A 46 -2.61 4.08 -12.41
N ASP A 47 -2.46 5.18 -11.71
CA ASP A 47 -2.27 5.24 -10.25
C ASP A 47 -3.49 4.68 -9.52
N GLY A 48 -4.69 5.01 -9.99
CA GLY A 48 -5.93 4.45 -9.48
C GLY A 48 -6.01 2.93 -9.68
N VAL A 49 -5.68 2.42 -10.87
CA VAL A 49 -5.58 0.98 -11.14
C VAL A 49 -4.55 0.33 -10.22
N TYR A 50 -3.37 0.92 -10.10
CA TYR A 50 -2.30 0.43 -9.24
C TYR A 50 -2.74 0.28 -7.77
N ASN A 51 -3.38 1.29 -7.21
CA ASN A 51 -3.81 1.31 -5.81
C ASN A 51 -5.12 0.54 -5.59
N GLY A 52 -6.12 0.70 -6.47
CA GLY A 52 -7.44 0.11 -6.34
C GLY A 52 -7.47 -1.39 -6.63
N PHE A 53 -6.76 -1.82 -7.68
CA PHE A 53 -6.76 -3.21 -8.13
C PHE A 53 -6.17 -4.17 -7.10
N SER A 54 -5.18 -3.74 -6.33
CA SER A 54 -4.56 -4.54 -5.26
C SER A 54 -5.55 -5.04 -4.20
N ALA A 55 -6.56 -4.24 -3.86
CA ALA A 55 -7.56 -4.64 -2.87
C ALA A 55 -8.55 -5.66 -3.44
N LEU A 56 -8.96 -5.48 -4.69
CA LEU A 56 -9.87 -6.39 -5.40
C LEU A 56 -9.25 -7.77 -5.55
N VAL A 57 -7.97 -7.83 -5.93
CA VAL A 57 -7.25 -9.10 -6.11
C VAL A 57 -6.97 -9.79 -4.78
N ARG A 58 -6.77 -9.07 -3.67
CA ARG A 58 -6.65 -9.69 -2.34
C ARG A 58 -7.89 -10.46 -1.93
N LEU A 59 -9.08 -9.92 -2.21
CA LEU A 59 -10.36 -10.60 -1.94
C LEU A 59 -10.49 -11.89 -2.76
N VAL A 60 -10.14 -11.82 -4.04
CA VAL A 60 -10.21 -12.97 -4.97
C VAL A 60 -9.10 -13.98 -4.69
N GLY A 61 -7.87 -13.52 -4.45
CA GLY A 61 -6.69 -14.36 -4.19
C GLY A 61 -6.81 -15.20 -2.92
N GLY A 62 -7.39 -14.64 -1.84
CA GLY A 62 -7.71 -15.40 -0.63
C GLY A 62 -8.65 -16.57 -0.91
N HIS A 63 -9.67 -16.33 -1.72
CA HIS A 63 -10.64 -17.36 -2.09
C HIS A 63 -10.04 -18.49 -2.95
N PHE A 64 -9.13 -18.19 -3.86
CA PHE A 64 -8.42 -19.19 -4.67
C PHE A 64 -7.40 -20.00 -3.85
N ALA A 65 -6.70 -19.35 -2.91
CA ALA A 65 -5.76 -20.04 -2.03
C ALA A 65 -6.45 -21.08 -1.14
N ASP A 66 -7.66 -20.75 -0.64
CA ASP A 66 -8.45 -21.66 0.19
C ASP A 66 -9.04 -22.85 -0.59
N ARG A 67 -9.33 -22.67 -1.89
CA ARG A 67 -9.82 -23.75 -2.78
C ARG A 67 -8.71 -24.67 -3.28
N GLY A 68 -7.46 -24.24 -3.24
CA GLY A 68 -6.32 -24.96 -3.84
C GLY A 68 -5.84 -26.20 -3.08
N GLY A 69 -6.57 -26.71 -2.08
CA GLY A 69 -6.22 -27.98 -1.39
C GLY A 69 -4.80 -27.99 -0.79
N GLY A 70 -4.34 -26.88 -0.20
CA GLY A 70 -3.03 -26.79 0.45
C GLY A 70 -1.84 -26.54 -0.51
N ARG A 71 -2.09 -26.21 -1.76
CA ARG A 71 -1.05 -25.89 -2.79
C ARG A 71 -0.52 -24.46 -2.68
N HIS A 72 -0.10 -24.04 -1.48
CA HIS A 72 0.33 -22.65 -1.24
C HIS A 72 1.59 -22.27 -2.04
N LYS A 73 2.61 -23.16 -2.10
CA LYS A 73 3.86 -22.87 -2.81
C LYS A 73 3.67 -22.68 -4.32
N PRO A 74 2.98 -23.53 -5.09
CA PRO A 74 2.73 -23.30 -6.51
C PRO A 74 2.00 -21.99 -6.80
N VAL A 75 0.98 -21.66 -6.00
CA VAL A 75 0.23 -20.40 -6.18
C VAL A 75 1.12 -19.18 -5.90
N ALA A 76 1.96 -19.26 -4.86
CA ALA A 76 2.95 -18.21 -4.58
C ALA A 76 3.95 -18.06 -5.75
N ILE A 77 4.48 -19.16 -6.30
CA ILE A 77 5.39 -19.12 -7.45
C ILE A 77 4.73 -18.42 -8.64
N ILE A 78 3.49 -18.78 -8.99
CA ILE A 78 2.75 -18.12 -10.08
C ILE A 78 2.63 -16.61 -9.83
N GLY A 79 2.24 -16.21 -8.61
CA GLY A 79 2.09 -14.80 -8.26
C GLY A 79 3.40 -14.01 -8.34
N TYR A 80 4.51 -14.57 -7.83
CA TYR A 80 5.82 -13.94 -7.89
C TYR A 80 6.36 -13.89 -9.33
N SER A 81 6.20 -14.98 -10.12
CA SER A 81 6.62 -15.03 -11.52
C SER A 81 5.84 -14.05 -12.39
N LEU A 82 4.51 -13.95 -12.20
CA LEU A 82 3.69 -12.97 -12.93
C LEU A 82 4.17 -11.55 -12.65
N SER A 83 4.40 -11.21 -11.37
CA SER A 83 4.93 -9.89 -11.00
C SER A 83 6.35 -9.65 -11.57
N ALA A 84 7.22 -10.67 -11.65
CA ALA A 84 8.53 -10.56 -12.26
C ALA A 84 8.46 -10.26 -13.77
N LEU A 85 7.60 -10.99 -14.50
CA LEU A 85 7.43 -10.84 -15.95
C LEU A 85 6.83 -9.47 -16.34
N CYS A 86 6.11 -8.81 -15.44
CA CYS A 86 5.60 -7.46 -15.70
C CYS A 86 6.70 -6.40 -15.86
N LYS A 87 7.90 -6.60 -15.25
CA LYS A 87 8.97 -5.61 -15.31
C LYS A 87 9.55 -5.42 -16.72
N PRO A 88 9.96 -6.46 -17.45
CA PRO A 88 10.43 -6.28 -18.81
C PRO A 88 9.32 -5.84 -19.78
N LEU A 89 8.04 -6.11 -19.47
CA LEU A 89 6.94 -5.62 -20.29
C LEU A 89 6.78 -4.09 -20.23
N LEU A 90 7.25 -3.45 -19.14
CA LEU A 90 7.28 -1.98 -19.05
C LEU A 90 8.28 -1.35 -20.04
N LEU A 91 9.33 -2.08 -20.46
CA LEU A 91 10.29 -1.60 -21.47
C LEU A 91 9.67 -1.44 -22.86
N ILE A 92 8.64 -2.21 -23.17
CA ILE A 92 7.97 -2.20 -24.48
C ILE A 92 6.58 -1.55 -24.44
N ALA A 93 6.07 -1.25 -23.24
CA ALA A 93 4.77 -0.62 -23.06
C ALA A 93 4.93 0.91 -22.99
N HIS A 94 4.60 1.63 -24.07
CA HIS A 94 4.77 3.08 -24.15
C HIS A 94 3.45 3.86 -24.18
N THR A 95 2.30 3.17 -24.18
CA THR A 95 0.98 3.80 -24.23
C THR A 95 0.12 3.40 -23.02
N LEU A 96 -0.91 4.19 -22.74
CA LEU A 96 -1.74 4.08 -21.55
C LEU A 96 -2.31 2.66 -21.33
N THR A 97 -2.88 2.07 -22.39
CA THR A 97 -3.57 0.76 -22.28
C THR A 97 -2.62 -0.40 -21.96
N PRO A 98 -1.50 -0.62 -22.71
CA PRO A 98 -0.53 -1.66 -22.37
C PRO A 98 0.05 -1.48 -20.97
N ILE A 99 0.41 -0.25 -20.57
CA ILE A 99 0.93 0.03 -19.22
C ILE A 99 -0.11 -0.34 -18.17
N GLY A 100 -1.37 0.05 -18.37
CA GLY A 100 -2.46 -0.29 -17.45
C GLY A 100 -2.66 -1.79 -17.29
N LEU A 101 -2.58 -2.56 -18.38
CA LEU A 101 -2.66 -4.02 -18.36
C LEU A 101 -1.47 -4.64 -17.62
N VAL A 102 -0.26 -4.14 -17.85
CA VAL A 102 0.95 -4.61 -17.14
C VAL A 102 0.85 -4.32 -15.65
N LEU A 103 0.42 -3.12 -15.26
CA LEU A 103 0.23 -2.77 -13.84
C LEU A 103 -0.88 -3.61 -13.19
N ALA A 104 -1.99 -3.84 -13.87
CA ALA A 104 -3.06 -4.71 -13.37
C ALA A 104 -2.57 -6.16 -13.21
N ALA A 105 -1.77 -6.67 -14.14
CA ALA A 105 -1.15 -8.01 -14.05
C ALA A 105 -0.15 -8.09 -12.88
N ASP A 106 0.70 -7.07 -12.68
CA ASP A 106 1.62 -7.00 -11.54
C ASP A 106 0.86 -7.01 -10.20
N ARG A 107 -0.20 -6.20 -10.09
CA ARG A 107 -1.06 -6.19 -8.88
C ARG A 107 -1.78 -7.51 -8.66
N THR A 108 -2.19 -8.20 -9.73
CA THR A 108 -2.72 -9.56 -9.66
C THR A 108 -1.69 -10.53 -9.09
N GLY A 109 -0.46 -10.50 -9.59
CA GLY A 109 0.65 -11.29 -9.05
C GLY A 109 0.87 -11.03 -7.55
N LYS A 110 0.90 -9.75 -7.13
CA LYS A 110 1.05 -9.36 -5.72
C LYS A 110 -0.11 -9.86 -4.85
N GLY A 111 -1.34 -9.79 -5.34
CA GLY A 111 -2.52 -10.30 -4.65
C GLY A 111 -2.52 -11.81 -4.49
N LEU A 112 -2.19 -12.55 -5.56
CA LEU A 112 -2.13 -14.01 -5.56
C LEU A 112 -1.08 -14.58 -4.59
N ARG A 113 0.09 -13.92 -4.45
CA ARG A 113 1.18 -14.42 -3.61
C ARG A 113 0.98 -14.17 -2.11
N THR A 114 0.22 -13.13 -1.71
CA THR A 114 0.16 -12.66 -0.32
C THR A 114 -0.45 -13.70 0.62
N ALA A 115 -1.65 -14.20 0.32
CA ALA A 115 -2.33 -15.17 1.18
C ALA A 115 -1.61 -16.53 1.27
N PRO A 116 -1.12 -17.14 0.17
CA PRO A 116 -0.32 -18.37 0.25
C PRO A 116 0.98 -18.20 1.03
N ARG A 117 1.69 -17.10 0.89
CA ARG A 117 2.90 -16.77 1.65
C ARG A 117 2.62 -16.72 3.15
N ASP A 118 1.60 -15.98 3.54
CA ASP A 118 1.23 -15.82 4.94
C ASP A 118 0.77 -17.16 5.55
N ALA A 119 0.08 -17.99 4.77
CA ALA A 119 -0.26 -19.36 5.16
C ALA A 119 1.00 -20.20 5.41
N LEU A 120 1.99 -20.18 4.51
CA LEU A 120 3.26 -20.90 4.67
C LEU A 120 4.02 -20.47 5.93
N ILE A 121 4.07 -19.15 6.23
CA ILE A 121 4.67 -18.64 7.47
C ILE A 121 3.95 -19.20 8.69
N SER A 122 2.62 -19.13 8.71
CA SER A 122 1.79 -19.59 9.81
C SER A 122 1.94 -21.09 10.05
N LEU A 123 1.96 -21.91 8.98
CA LEU A 123 2.08 -23.37 9.03
C LEU A 123 3.49 -23.84 9.43
N SER A 124 4.51 -23.02 9.14
CA SER A 124 5.91 -23.32 9.48
C SER A 124 6.29 -22.91 10.91
N SER A 125 5.36 -22.27 11.65
CA SER A 125 5.63 -21.72 12.98
C SER A 125 4.65 -22.29 14.02
N PRO A 126 5.13 -22.69 15.21
CA PRO A 126 4.24 -23.07 16.31
C PRO A 126 3.40 -21.86 16.75
N PRO A 127 2.18 -22.07 17.30
CA PRO A 127 1.26 -20.99 17.67
C PRO A 127 1.90 -19.87 18.51
N GLU A 128 2.76 -20.24 19.47
CA GLU A 128 3.43 -19.35 20.42
C GLU A 128 4.51 -18.48 19.76
N ALA A 129 5.04 -18.91 18.60
CA ALA A 129 6.11 -18.22 17.86
C ALA A 129 5.62 -17.50 16.61
N ARG A 130 4.33 -17.57 16.25
CA ARG A 130 3.78 -16.92 15.05
C ARG A 130 3.99 -15.42 15.03
N GLY A 131 3.78 -14.74 16.16
CA GLY A 131 4.03 -13.29 16.25
C GLY A 131 5.46 -12.92 15.89
N ARG A 132 6.45 -13.68 16.37
CA ARG A 132 7.86 -13.50 16.01
C ARG A 132 8.14 -13.80 14.54
N ALA A 133 7.55 -14.87 14.01
CA ALA A 133 7.71 -15.25 12.60
C ALA A 133 7.21 -14.15 11.64
N PHE A 134 6.00 -13.65 11.88
CA PHE A 134 5.46 -12.53 11.11
C PHE A 134 6.25 -11.23 11.34
N GLY A 135 6.74 -10.98 12.55
CA GLY A 135 7.58 -9.82 12.87
C GLY A 135 8.89 -9.81 12.09
N VAL A 136 9.59 -10.95 12.04
CA VAL A 136 10.83 -11.09 11.24
C VAL A 136 10.54 -10.93 9.74
N HIS A 137 9.48 -11.60 9.24
CA HIS A 137 9.07 -11.44 7.86
C HIS A 137 8.77 -9.97 7.52
N ARG A 138 8.02 -9.27 8.38
CA ARG A 138 7.65 -7.85 8.16
C ARG A 138 8.87 -6.92 8.19
N ALA A 139 9.85 -7.21 9.06
CA ALA A 139 11.10 -6.47 9.09
C ALA A 139 11.88 -6.61 7.78
N MET A 140 11.94 -7.83 7.21
CA MET A 140 12.60 -8.08 5.93
C MET A 140 11.84 -7.44 4.76
N ASP A 141 10.52 -7.50 4.75
CA ASP A 141 9.60 -6.82 3.82
C ASP A 141 9.88 -5.30 3.81
N THR A 142 9.90 -4.68 5.00
CA THR A 142 10.19 -3.24 5.17
C THR A 142 11.60 -2.88 4.74
N ALA A 143 12.59 -3.72 5.05
CA ALA A 143 13.97 -3.50 4.58
C ALA A 143 14.03 -3.51 3.05
N GLY A 144 13.34 -4.44 2.39
CA GLY A 144 13.22 -4.47 0.92
C GLY A 144 12.56 -3.20 0.38
N ALA A 145 11.50 -2.74 1.03
CA ALA A 145 10.78 -1.53 0.64
C ALA A 145 11.64 -0.25 0.74
N LEU A 146 12.58 -0.19 1.67
CA LEU A 146 13.54 0.93 1.79
C LEU A 146 14.71 0.82 0.80
N LEU A 147 15.20 -0.39 0.57
CA LEU A 147 16.34 -0.62 -0.33
C LEU A 147 15.96 -0.43 -1.81
N GLY A 148 14.70 -0.69 -2.19
CA GLY A 148 14.22 -0.53 -3.56
C GLY A 148 14.41 0.88 -4.12
N PRO A 149 13.83 1.92 -3.51
CA PRO A 149 14.00 3.31 -3.95
C PRO A 149 15.47 3.76 -3.93
N LEU A 150 16.28 3.28 -2.96
CA LEU A 150 17.71 3.57 -2.90
C LEU A 150 18.45 2.96 -4.10
N ALA A 151 18.16 1.71 -4.44
CA ALA A 151 18.72 1.04 -5.61
C ALA A 151 18.31 1.77 -6.90
N ALA A 152 17.05 2.16 -7.05
CA ALA A 152 16.58 2.95 -8.17
C ALA A 152 17.34 4.28 -8.30
N PHE A 153 17.52 5.01 -7.20
CA PHE A 153 18.32 6.25 -7.17
C PHE A 153 19.75 6.03 -7.66
N LEU A 154 20.41 4.98 -7.17
CA LEU A 154 21.79 4.68 -7.56
C LEU A 154 21.91 4.35 -9.05
N ILE A 155 20.95 3.61 -9.61
CA ILE A 155 20.89 3.29 -11.03
C ILE A 155 20.65 4.55 -11.85
N LEU A 156 19.64 5.36 -11.50
CA LEU A 156 19.34 6.62 -12.20
C LEU A 156 20.52 7.60 -12.19
N ARG A 157 21.34 7.55 -11.15
CA ARG A 157 22.57 8.37 -11.08
C ARG A 157 23.69 7.85 -11.96
N ALA A 158 23.76 6.54 -12.16
CA ALA A 158 24.88 5.86 -12.85
C ALA A 158 24.64 5.64 -14.35
N THR A 159 23.40 5.78 -14.83
CA THR A 159 23.01 5.43 -16.22
C THR A 159 22.36 6.61 -16.95
N VAL A 160 22.52 6.65 -18.28
CA VAL A 160 21.89 7.66 -19.15
C VAL A 160 20.41 7.32 -19.40
N ASP A 161 20.12 6.05 -19.74
CA ASP A 161 18.76 5.53 -19.92
C ASP A 161 18.26 4.90 -18.61
N GLY A 162 18.15 5.73 -17.59
CA GLY A 162 18.00 5.29 -16.22
C GLY A 162 16.76 4.46 -15.95
N TYR A 163 15.62 4.75 -16.59
CA TYR A 163 14.36 4.00 -16.37
C TYR A 163 14.46 2.57 -16.89
N ASP A 164 15.00 2.37 -18.10
CA ASP A 164 15.17 1.05 -18.69
C ASP A 164 16.13 0.20 -17.88
N ALA A 165 17.21 0.82 -17.38
CA ALA A 165 18.14 0.17 -16.47
C ALA A 165 17.44 -0.26 -15.15
N VAL A 166 16.60 0.60 -14.55
CA VAL A 166 15.83 0.27 -13.35
C VAL A 166 14.91 -0.91 -13.60
N PHE A 167 14.14 -0.93 -14.70
CA PHE A 167 13.22 -2.02 -15.03
C PHE A 167 13.97 -3.33 -15.28
N THR A 168 15.10 -3.29 -16.00
CA THR A 168 15.93 -4.45 -16.28
C THR A 168 16.53 -5.03 -15.01
N VAL A 169 17.15 -4.20 -14.16
CA VAL A 169 17.72 -4.66 -12.88
C VAL A 169 16.63 -5.17 -11.96
N SER A 170 15.48 -4.47 -11.90
CA SER A 170 14.31 -4.92 -11.14
C SER A 170 13.86 -6.32 -11.57
N PHE A 171 13.80 -6.60 -12.88
CA PHE A 171 13.50 -7.93 -13.40
C PHE A 171 14.52 -8.98 -12.93
N CYS A 172 15.81 -8.72 -13.07
CA CYS A 172 16.86 -9.64 -12.62
C CYS A 172 16.73 -9.94 -11.11
N VAL A 173 16.50 -8.92 -10.29
CA VAL A 173 16.29 -9.07 -8.84
C VAL A 173 15.03 -9.89 -8.56
N ALA A 174 13.92 -9.65 -9.27
CA ALA A 174 12.70 -10.43 -9.12
C ALA A 174 12.90 -11.91 -9.47
N VAL A 175 13.64 -12.21 -10.54
CA VAL A 175 13.99 -13.59 -10.92
C VAL A 175 14.79 -14.28 -9.82
N VAL A 176 15.76 -13.61 -9.21
CA VAL A 176 16.49 -14.14 -8.05
C VAL A 176 15.52 -14.47 -6.91
N GLY A 177 14.56 -13.58 -6.61
CA GLY A 177 13.54 -13.84 -5.60
C GLY A 177 12.68 -15.06 -5.90
N VAL A 178 12.28 -15.26 -7.17
CA VAL A 178 11.54 -16.45 -7.62
C VAL A 178 12.41 -17.72 -7.49
N LEU A 179 13.69 -17.65 -7.85
CA LEU A 179 14.62 -18.79 -7.71
C LEU A 179 14.80 -19.16 -6.23
N VAL A 180 14.95 -18.20 -5.33
CA VAL A 180 15.03 -18.46 -3.88
C VAL A 180 13.75 -19.14 -3.39
N LEU A 181 12.57 -18.71 -3.84
CA LEU A 181 11.29 -19.34 -3.50
C LEU A 181 11.23 -20.81 -3.97
N VAL A 182 11.64 -21.05 -5.21
CA VAL A 182 11.60 -22.40 -5.81
C VAL A 182 12.57 -23.36 -5.11
N LEU A 183 13.79 -22.89 -4.85
CA LEU A 183 14.88 -23.74 -4.36
C LEU A 183 14.87 -23.94 -2.84
N PHE A 184 14.57 -22.89 -2.07
CA PHE A 184 14.76 -22.91 -0.62
C PHE A 184 13.48 -23.01 0.21
N VAL A 185 12.30 -22.77 -0.38
CA VAL A 185 11.03 -22.92 0.36
C VAL A 185 10.48 -24.32 0.16
N PRO A 186 10.28 -25.12 1.24
CA PRO A 186 9.78 -26.49 1.14
C PRO A 186 8.33 -26.53 0.61
N GLY A 187 8.04 -27.45 -0.32
CA GLY A 187 6.70 -27.59 -0.90
C GLY A 187 5.73 -28.52 -0.17
N GLY A 188 6.24 -29.38 0.72
CA GLY A 188 5.50 -30.56 1.18
C GLY A 188 5.01 -30.56 2.63
N ALA A 189 5.48 -29.69 3.50
CA ALA A 189 5.19 -29.74 4.94
C ALA A 189 3.83 -29.12 5.35
N ALA A 190 3.25 -28.30 4.50
CA ALA A 190 2.02 -27.54 4.79
C ALA A 190 0.73 -28.36 4.57
N ALA A 191 0.75 -29.36 3.71
CA ALA A 191 -0.45 -30.09 3.30
C ALA A 191 -1.13 -30.89 4.43
N ARG A 192 -0.38 -31.34 5.44
CA ARG A 192 -0.91 -32.23 6.50
C ARG A 192 -1.63 -31.50 7.67
N ARG A 193 -1.54 -30.17 7.79
CA ARG A 193 -2.20 -29.40 8.87
C ARG A 193 -3.43 -28.63 8.41
N THR A 194 -3.80 -28.69 7.15
CA THR A 194 -4.88 -27.87 6.55
C THR A 194 -6.27 -28.37 6.97
N ASP A 195 -6.44 -29.62 7.39
CA ASP A 195 -7.77 -30.19 7.71
C ASP A 195 -8.41 -29.56 8.97
N GLN A 196 -7.64 -29.03 9.90
CA GLN A 196 -8.18 -28.38 11.11
C GLN A 196 -8.52 -26.88 10.93
N ALA A 197 -7.95 -26.21 9.94
CA ALA A 197 -8.23 -24.79 9.65
C ALA A 197 -9.48 -24.58 8.79
N ALA A 198 -9.96 -25.64 8.11
CA ALA A 198 -11.09 -25.61 7.18
C ALA A 198 -12.47 -25.45 7.85
N GLN A 199 -12.56 -25.44 9.18
CA GLN A 199 -13.84 -25.40 9.94
C GLN A 199 -14.30 -23.99 10.35
N ARG A 200 -13.61 -22.92 9.97
CA ARG A 200 -14.15 -21.57 10.24
C ARG A 200 -15.25 -21.25 9.22
N PRO A 201 -16.43 -20.76 9.69
CA PRO A 201 -17.53 -20.36 8.80
C PRO A 201 -17.01 -19.34 7.78
N ARG A 202 -17.16 -19.65 6.51
CA ARG A 202 -16.80 -18.72 5.42
C ARG A 202 -17.67 -17.49 5.53
N ALA A 203 -17.05 -16.35 5.82
CA ALA A 203 -17.76 -15.08 5.76
C ALA A 203 -18.20 -14.83 4.32
N THR A 204 -19.48 -14.97 4.06
CA THR A 204 -20.06 -14.65 2.76
C THR A 204 -20.07 -13.13 2.56
N LEU A 205 -19.98 -12.68 1.29
CA LEU A 205 -20.13 -11.26 0.95
C LEU A 205 -21.42 -10.67 1.56
N GLN A 206 -22.49 -11.47 1.60
CA GLN A 206 -23.76 -11.09 2.23
C GLN A 206 -23.59 -10.83 3.74
N ALA A 207 -22.84 -11.66 4.45
CA ALA A 207 -22.56 -11.45 5.88
C ALA A 207 -21.71 -10.18 6.12
N ALA A 208 -20.74 -9.92 5.25
CA ALA A 208 -19.93 -8.69 5.29
C ALA A 208 -20.81 -7.45 5.04
N LEU A 209 -21.66 -7.47 4.01
CA LEU A 209 -22.59 -6.38 3.70
C LEU A 209 -23.64 -6.18 4.81
N ALA A 210 -24.08 -7.25 5.47
CA ALA A 210 -24.99 -7.17 6.61
C ALA A 210 -24.40 -6.37 7.80
N LEU A 211 -23.07 -6.32 7.93
CA LEU A 211 -22.40 -5.48 8.93
C LEU A 211 -22.68 -3.98 8.74
N LEU A 212 -22.96 -3.52 7.51
CA LEU A 212 -23.34 -2.12 7.24
C LEU A 212 -24.69 -1.73 7.86
N ARG A 213 -25.51 -2.70 8.28
CA ARG A 213 -26.73 -2.43 9.05
C ARG A 213 -26.41 -1.98 10.48
N ARG A 214 -25.22 -2.28 11.00
CA ARG A 214 -24.78 -1.84 12.32
C ARG A 214 -24.27 -0.40 12.25
N PRO A 215 -24.83 0.53 13.07
CA PRO A 215 -24.54 1.96 12.95
C PRO A 215 -23.05 2.30 13.20
N GLY A 216 -22.36 1.58 14.11
CA GLY A 216 -20.94 1.81 14.40
C GLY A 216 -20.05 1.57 13.18
N ILE A 217 -20.15 0.40 12.57
CA ILE A 217 -19.37 0.04 11.38
C ILE A 217 -19.74 0.90 10.18
N ARG A 218 -21.04 1.16 9.99
CA ARG A 218 -21.51 2.01 8.88
C ARG A 218 -20.88 3.40 8.95
N ARG A 219 -20.83 4.01 10.14
CA ARG A 219 -20.18 5.32 10.34
C ARG A 219 -18.70 5.29 10.00
N ILE A 220 -17.97 4.28 10.47
CA ILE A 220 -16.54 4.11 10.17
C ILE A 220 -16.33 3.92 8.67
N CYS A 221 -17.12 3.07 8.00
CA CYS A 221 -17.02 2.86 6.57
C CYS A 221 -17.31 4.15 5.77
N ILE A 222 -18.33 4.91 6.15
CA ILE A 222 -18.67 6.19 5.50
C ILE A 222 -17.52 7.18 5.69
N CYS A 223 -17.01 7.36 6.90
CA CYS A 223 -15.91 8.27 7.17
C CYS A 223 -14.62 7.85 6.45
N ALA A 224 -14.30 6.54 6.43
CA ALA A 224 -13.13 6.02 5.71
C ALA A 224 -13.25 6.23 4.19
N LEU A 225 -14.44 6.06 3.64
CA LEU A 225 -14.74 6.33 2.23
C LEU A 225 -14.59 7.83 1.91
N LEU A 226 -15.24 8.71 2.69
CA LEU A 226 -15.20 10.16 2.48
C LEU A 226 -13.78 10.70 2.57
N LEU A 227 -13.03 10.33 3.61
CA LEU A 227 -11.64 10.76 3.78
C LEU A 227 -10.74 10.18 2.68
N GLY A 228 -10.96 8.92 2.28
CA GLY A 228 -10.24 8.29 1.19
C GLY A 228 -10.47 8.97 -0.17
N LEU A 229 -11.68 9.50 -0.42
CA LEU A 229 -12.01 10.27 -1.64
C LEU A 229 -11.29 11.62 -1.71
N ALA A 230 -10.83 12.16 -0.58
CA ALA A 230 -10.10 13.41 -0.51
C ALA A 230 -8.59 13.22 -0.24
N THR A 231 -8.12 11.98 -0.12
CA THR A 231 -6.71 11.63 0.11
C THR A 231 -6.02 11.41 -1.23
N VAL A 232 -5.28 12.42 -1.67
CA VAL A 232 -4.46 12.35 -2.89
C VAL A 232 -3.37 11.30 -2.72
N SER A 233 -3.06 10.53 -3.76
CA SER A 233 -2.04 9.49 -3.70
C SER A 233 -0.64 10.09 -3.54
N ASP A 234 0.27 9.28 -2.95
CA ASP A 234 1.68 9.64 -2.73
C ASP A 234 2.35 10.08 -4.01
N SER A 235 2.06 9.36 -5.09
CA SER A 235 2.63 9.61 -6.40
C SER A 235 2.35 11.04 -6.89
N PHE A 236 1.13 11.54 -6.69
CA PHE A 236 0.78 12.92 -7.02
C PHE A 236 1.45 13.92 -6.08
N VAL A 237 1.55 13.61 -4.78
CA VAL A 237 2.25 14.47 -3.81
C VAL A 237 3.73 14.62 -4.20
N TYR A 238 4.38 13.52 -4.59
CA TYR A 238 5.79 13.54 -5.03
C TYR A 238 5.97 14.29 -6.35
N LEU A 239 5.06 14.14 -7.31
CA LEU A 239 5.07 14.91 -8.56
C LEU A 239 4.88 16.41 -8.32
N LEU A 240 4.00 16.79 -7.38
CA LEU A 240 3.82 18.19 -6.97
C LEU A 240 5.10 18.76 -6.32
N LEU A 241 5.73 17.99 -5.42
CA LEU A 241 7.01 18.39 -4.82
C LEU A 241 8.10 18.56 -5.89
N GLN A 242 8.23 17.61 -6.81
CA GLN A 242 9.22 17.65 -7.87
C GLN A 242 9.02 18.88 -8.77
N ARG A 243 7.79 19.11 -9.25
CA ARG A 243 7.46 20.28 -10.09
C ARG A 243 7.71 21.60 -9.39
N ARG A 244 7.31 21.71 -8.13
CA ARG A 244 7.37 22.93 -7.37
C ARG A 244 8.78 23.36 -6.99
N LEU A 245 9.65 22.39 -6.69
CA LEU A 245 11.00 22.64 -6.19
C LEU A 245 12.07 22.43 -7.25
N GLY A 246 11.69 21.99 -8.47
CA GLY A 246 12.65 21.65 -9.52
C GLY A 246 13.60 20.54 -9.07
N VAL A 247 13.11 19.57 -8.27
CA VAL A 247 13.92 18.44 -7.80
C VAL A 247 14.40 17.65 -9.01
N PRO A 248 15.72 17.45 -9.19
CA PRO A 248 16.24 16.66 -10.31
C PRO A 248 15.64 15.23 -10.29
N ASP A 249 15.36 14.68 -11.48
CA ASP A 249 14.66 13.39 -11.65
C ASP A 249 15.32 12.25 -10.85
N ARG A 250 16.63 12.24 -10.78
CA ARG A 250 17.40 11.24 -10.01
C ARG A 250 17.08 11.23 -8.51
N TRP A 251 16.69 12.39 -7.92
CA TRP A 251 16.35 12.49 -6.51
C TRP A 251 14.90 12.11 -6.22
N PHE A 252 14.06 12.08 -7.26
CA PHE A 252 12.65 11.73 -7.14
C PHE A 252 12.44 10.36 -6.46
N ALA A 253 13.26 9.37 -6.82
CA ALA A 253 13.20 8.02 -6.25
C ALA A 253 13.44 7.98 -4.73
N LEU A 254 14.02 9.01 -4.12
CA LEU A 254 14.26 9.10 -2.68
C LEU A 254 13.07 9.70 -1.90
N LEU A 255 12.11 10.36 -2.56
CA LEU A 255 10.96 10.97 -1.88
C LEU A 255 10.15 9.93 -1.06
N PRO A 256 9.85 8.72 -1.59
CA PRO A 256 9.20 7.68 -0.80
C PRO A 256 9.95 7.28 0.47
N ILE A 257 11.30 7.32 0.45
CA ILE A 257 12.13 6.99 1.63
C ILE A 257 11.91 8.02 2.74
N GLY A 258 11.78 9.30 2.39
CA GLY A 258 11.50 10.36 3.38
C GLY A 258 10.16 10.14 4.09
N THR A 259 9.12 9.81 3.33
CA THR A 259 7.80 9.46 3.89
C THR A 259 7.89 8.20 4.75
N ALA A 260 8.56 7.15 4.27
CA ALA A 260 8.71 5.89 5.00
C ALA A 260 9.53 6.06 6.29
N ALA A 261 10.59 6.85 6.27
CA ALA A 261 11.38 7.16 7.46
C ALA A 261 10.54 7.88 8.53
N ALA A 262 9.77 8.90 8.13
CA ALA A 262 8.87 9.61 9.03
C ALA A 262 7.79 8.66 9.58
N PHE A 263 7.20 7.80 8.74
CA PHE A 263 6.27 6.76 9.17
C PHE A 263 6.89 5.85 10.24
N LEU A 264 8.06 5.27 9.99
CA LEU A 264 8.71 4.34 10.92
C LEU A 264 9.04 4.99 12.26
N LEU A 265 9.50 6.23 12.26
CA LEU A 265 9.82 6.98 13.47
C LEU A 265 8.55 7.30 14.29
N LEU A 266 7.45 7.57 13.62
CA LEU A 266 6.22 8.07 14.27
C LEU A 266 5.16 6.99 14.52
N ALA A 267 5.22 5.84 13.83
CA ALA A 267 4.21 4.78 13.96
C ALA A 267 4.05 4.29 15.40
N LEU A 268 5.16 4.03 16.11
CA LEU A 268 5.11 3.56 17.49
C LEU A 268 4.62 4.65 18.49
N PRO A 269 5.13 5.90 18.48
CA PRO A 269 4.61 6.94 19.37
C PRO A 269 3.15 7.30 19.08
N LEU A 270 2.73 7.37 17.81
CA LEU A 270 1.33 7.65 17.47
C LEU A 270 0.40 6.47 17.78
N GLY A 271 0.87 5.23 17.65
CA GLY A 271 0.15 4.05 18.11
C GLY A 271 -0.11 4.10 19.62
N ARG A 272 0.93 4.39 20.43
CA ARG A 272 0.79 4.57 21.90
C ARG A 272 -0.12 5.74 22.26
N LEU A 273 -0.09 6.81 21.48
CA LEU A 273 -1.01 7.93 21.66
C LEU A 273 -2.45 7.51 21.37
N ALA A 274 -2.67 6.72 20.30
CA ALA A 274 -3.98 6.17 19.97
C ALA A 274 -4.57 5.31 21.09
N ASP A 275 -3.74 4.52 21.76
CA ASP A 275 -4.15 3.72 22.94
C ASP A 275 -4.61 4.60 24.11
N ARG A 276 -4.03 5.81 24.27
CA ARG A 276 -4.35 6.73 25.37
C ARG A 276 -5.53 7.65 25.10
N VAL A 277 -5.58 8.26 23.89
CA VAL A 277 -6.58 9.29 23.57
C VAL A 277 -7.73 8.77 22.71
N GLY A 278 -7.64 7.51 22.27
CA GLY A 278 -8.56 6.85 21.36
C GLY A 278 -8.12 6.89 19.90
N PRO A 279 -8.26 5.76 19.19
CA PRO A 279 -7.75 5.60 17.81
C PRO A 279 -8.40 6.57 16.83
N TRP A 280 -9.68 6.90 17.01
CA TRP A 280 -10.40 7.80 16.10
C TRP A 280 -9.85 9.23 16.09
N ARG A 281 -9.43 9.75 17.25
CA ARG A 281 -8.86 11.09 17.37
C ARG A 281 -7.51 11.19 16.66
N VAL A 282 -6.66 10.16 16.84
CA VAL A 282 -5.34 10.12 16.19
C VAL A 282 -5.50 9.94 14.68
N PHE A 283 -6.45 9.13 14.24
CA PHE A 283 -6.78 8.96 12.83
C PHE A 283 -7.19 10.30 12.16
N LEU A 284 -8.03 11.09 12.81
CA LEU A 284 -8.41 12.44 12.31
C LEU A 284 -7.24 13.41 12.36
N ALA A 285 -6.42 13.38 13.40
CA ALA A 285 -5.21 14.22 13.49
C ALA A 285 -4.24 13.93 12.34
N GLY A 286 -4.12 12.66 11.90
CA GLY A 286 -3.37 12.29 10.71
C GLY A 286 -3.87 13.00 9.44
N HIS A 287 -5.18 13.06 9.23
CA HIS A 287 -5.75 13.82 8.11
C HIS A 287 -5.52 15.33 8.25
N GLY A 288 -5.43 15.86 9.49
CA GLY A 288 -4.97 17.22 9.77
C GLY A 288 -3.54 17.46 9.32
N ALA A 289 -2.62 16.50 9.56
CA ALA A 289 -1.25 16.57 9.06
C ALA A 289 -1.20 16.55 7.51
N LEU A 290 -2.03 15.74 6.87
CA LEU A 290 -2.13 15.71 5.41
C LEU A 290 -2.67 17.04 4.87
N LEU A 291 -3.68 17.63 5.51
CA LEU A 291 -4.22 18.95 5.15
C LEU A 291 -3.15 20.04 5.30
N ALA A 292 -2.33 19.98 6.35
CA ALA A 292 -1.20 20.89 6.53
C ALA A 292 -0.15 20.73 5.40
N ALA A 293 0.13 19.49 4.97
CA ALA A 293 1.00 19.22 3.82
C ALA A 293 0.44 19.86 2.53
N TYR A 294 -0.87 19.72 2.26
CA TYR A 294 -1.51 20.38 1.10
C TYR A 294 -1.44 21.89 1.22
N GLY A 295 -1.67 22.46 2.40
CA GLY A 295 -1.54 23.88 2.65
C GLY A 295 -0.13 24.42 2.38
N LEU A 296 0.90 23.68 2.78
CA LEU A 296 2.30 24.00 2.48
C LEU A 296 2.59 23.93 0.98
N LEU A 297 2.09 22.93 0.30
CA LEU A 297 2.20 22.82 -1.15
C LEU A 297 1.43 23.92 -1.90
N LEU A 298 0.40 24.50 -1.35
CA LEU A 298 -0.35 25.64 -1.90
C LEU A 298 0.27 27.00 -1.53
N SER A 299 1.06 27.06 -0.45
CA SER A 299 1.64 28.32 0.05
C SER A 299 2.68 28.89 -0.91
N SER A 300 3.08 30.13 -0.73
CA SER A 300 4.18 30.78 -1.47
C SER A 300 5.57 30.47 -0.90
N TRP A 301 5.65 29.63 0.13
CA TRP A 301 6.93 29.27 0.73
C TRP A 301 7.75 28.37 -0.19
N HIS A 302 9.00 28.77 -0.50
CA HIS A 302 9.95 28.06 -1.37
C HIS A 302 11.26 27.74 -0.65
N GLY A 303 11.23 27.66 0.69
CA GLY A 303 12.43 27.33 1.47
C GLY A 303 12.92 25.90 1.25
N THR A 304 14.22 25.70 1.39
CA THR A 304 14.87 24.38 1.26
C THR A 304 14.35 23.34 2.24
N ALA A 305 13.70 23.76 3.32
CA ALA A 305 13.07 22.87 4.31
C ALA A 305 11.70 22.33 3.85
N LEU A 306 11.07 22.92 2.83
CA LEU A 306 9.72 22.55 2.38
C LEU A 306 9.56 21.05 2.07
N PRO A 307 10.44 20.38 1.27
CA PRO A 307 10.29 18.98 0.97
C PRO A 307 10.34 18.11 2.23
N TYR A 308 11.26 18.41 3.13
CA TYR A 308 11.41 17.64 4.37
C TYR A 308 10.16 17.74 5.26
N VAL A 309 9.63 18.98 5.42
CA VAL A 309 8.42 19.19 6.23
C VAL A 309 7.21 18.51 5.60
N VAL A 310 7.04 18.60 4.29
CA VAL A 310 5.93 17.90 3.58
C VAL A 310 6.06 16.38 3.72
N LEU A 311 7.27 15.80 3.56
CA LEU A 311 7.48 14.37 3.71
C LEU A 311 7.28 13.89 5.16
N ILE A 312 7.66 14.70 6.17
CA ILE A 312 7.40 14.41 7.59
C ILE A 312 5.90 14.43 7.87
N LEU A 313 5.17 15.43 7.41
CA LEU A 313 3.72 15.52 7.58
C LEU A 313 2.99 14.38 6.86
N HIS A 314 3.45 14.03 5.66
CA HIS A 314 2.90 12.92 4.89
C HIS A 314 3.17 11.56 5.56
N GLY A 315 4.36 11.34 6.08
CA GLY A 315 4.69 10.16 6.87
C GLY A 315 3.93 10.11 8.20
N SER A 316 3.70 11.27 8.83
CA SER A 316 2.86 11.40 10.04
C SER A 316 1.41 11.01 9.76
N PHE A 317 0.88 11.41 8.60
CA PHE A 317 -0.46 10.98 8.15
C PHE A 317 -0.53 9.45 8.08
N TYR A 318 0.42 8.78 7.43
CA TYR A 318 0.43 7.32 7.37
C TYR A 318 0.57 6.69 8.76
N ALA A 319 1.45 7.19 9.60
CA ALA A 319 1.67 6.68 10.95
C ALA A 319 0.41 6.84 11.85
N ALA A 320 -0.40 7.87 11.60
CA ALA A 320 -1.64 8.12 12.31
C ALA A 320 -2.86 7.41 11.70
N THR A 321 -2.76 6.87 10.48
CA THR A 321 -3.93 6.31 9.78
C THR A 321 -3.76 4.83 9.46
N ASP A 322 -2.58 4.40 9.04
CA ASP A 322 -2.32 3.00 8.71
C ASP A 322 -2.30 2.14 9.99
N GLY A 323 -3.14 1.13 10.06
CA GLY A 323 -3.33 0.31 11.25
C GLY A 323 -4.30 0.90 12.29
N ILE A 324 -4.28 2.21 12.56
CA ILE A 324 -5.15 2.86 13.55
C ILE A 324 -6.63 2.80 13.14
N LEU A 325 -6.94 3.00 11.86
CA LEU A 325 -8.30 2.81 11.35
C LEU A 325 -8.77 1.36 11.52
N MET A 326 -7.87 0.40 11.29
CA MET A 326 -8.20 -1.02 11.46
C MET A 326 -8.43 -1.36 12.94
N ALA A 327 -7.69 -0.75 13.87
CA ALA A 327 -7.94 -0.87 15.30
C ALA A 327 -9.33 -0.34 15.65
N ALA A 328 -9.66 0.90 15.24
CA ALA A 328 -10.99 1.50 15.46
C ALA A 328 -12.13 0.66 14.86
N ALA A 329 -11.94 0.12 13.65
CA ALA A 329 -12.91 -0.74 13.00
C ALA A 329 -13.09 -2.08 13.74
N SER A 330 -11.99 -2.67 14.23
CA SER A 330 -12.03 -3.95 14.94
C SER A 330 -12.83 -3.92 16.23
N GLU A 331 -12.86 -2.78 16.94
CA GLU A 331 -13.67 -2.58 18.14
C GLU A 331 -15.19 -2.59 17.85
N SER A 332 -15.58 -2.22 16.62
CA SER A 332 -16.99 -2.11 16.23
C SER A 332 -17.54 -3.37 15.56
N VAL A 333 -16.68 -4.38 15.31
CA VAL A 333 -17.04 -5.63 14.62
C VAL A 333 -17.03 -6.80 15.60
N PRO A 334 -18.06 -7.68 15.58
CA PRO A 334 -18.03 -8.94 16.33
C PRO A 334 -16.81 -9.78 15.97
N GLU A 335 -16.32 -10.53 16.94
CA GLU A 335 -15.09 -11.31 16.78
C GLU A 335 -15.17 -12.32 15.62
N GLU A 336 -16.34 -12.94 15.42
CA GLU A 336 -16.59 -13.93 14.38
C GLU A 336 -16.57 -13.34 12.95
N LEU A 337 -16.87 -12.04 12.82
CA LEU A 337 -16.95 -11.33 11.54
C LEU A 337 -15.82 -10.29 11.37
N ARG A 338 -14.83 -10.25 12.28
CA ARG A 338 -13.79 -9.22 12.31
C ARG A 338 -13.00 -9.13 10.99
N SER A 339 -12.58 -10.26 10.44
CA SER A 339 -11.86 -10.29 9.16
C SER A 339 -12.70 -9.71 8.00
N SER A 340 -13.99 -10.04 7.96
CA SER A 340 -14.90 -9.54 6.92
C SER A 340 -15.20 -8.05 7.07
N GLY A 341 -15.36 -7.57 8.30
CA GLY A 341 -15.56 -6.15 8.58
C GLY A 341 -14.35 -5.31 8.20
N LEU A 342 -13.14 -5.77 8.54
CA LEU A 342 -11.89 -5.09 8.16
C LEU A 342 -11.68 -5.11 6.64
N ALA A 343 -11.98 -6.22 5.95
CA ALA A 343 -11.92 -6.31 4.51
C ALA A 343 -12.88 -5.34 3.82
N LEU A 344 -14.08 -5.14 4.38
CA LEU A 344 -15.06 -4.18 3.87
C LEU A 344 -14.53 -2.73 3.95
N VAL A 345 -13.95 -2.34 5.08
CA VAL A 345 -13.34 -1.02 5.26
C VAL A 345 -12.18 -0.81 4.28
N GLN A 346 -11.28 -1.80 4.15
CA GLN A 346 -10.15 -1.74 3.22
C GLN A 346 -10.59 -1.65 1.76
N THR A 347 -11.62 -2.39 1.37
CA THR A 347 -12.17 -2.33 0.01
C THR A 347 -12.77 -0.95 -0.27
N GLY A 348 -13.52 -0.39 0.69
CA GLY A 348 -14.06 0.97 0.59
C GLY A 348 -12.95 2.01 0.41
N GLN A 349 -11.86 1.91 1.19
CA GLN A 349 -10.70 2.79 1.03
C GLN A 349 -10.03 2.66 -0.35
N ALA A 350 -9.88 1.43 -0.86
CA ALA A 350 -9.25 1.21 -2.16
C ALA A 350 -10.08 1.80 -3.31
N VAL A 351 -11.40 1.61 -3.27
CA VAL A 351 -12.32 2.24 -4.24
C VAL A 351 -12.26 3.77 -4.14
N ALA A 352 -12.23 4.31 -2.92
CA ALA A 352 -12.11 5.74 -2.70
C ALA A 352 -10.79 6.31 -3.27
N ARG A 353 -9.68 5.64 -3.04
CA ARG A 353 -8.36 6.04 -3.59
C ARG A 353 -8.35 5.99 -5.12
N PHE A 354 -8.94 4.95 -5.72
CA PHE A 354 -9.08 4.86 -7.16
C PHE A 354 -9.84 6.07 -7.73
N VAL A 355 -11.00 6.38 -7.16
CA VAL A 355 -11.83 7.51 -7.58
C VAL A 355 -11.10 8.85 -7.34
N CYS A 356 -10.42 8.99 -6.20
CA CYS A 356 -9.64 10.19 -5.88
C CYS A 356 -8.52 10.41 -6.90
N SER A 357 -7.72 9.38 -7.23
CA SER A 357 -6.64 9.50 -8.21
C SER A 357 -7.16 9.91 -9.59
N LEU A 358 -8.27 9.33 -10.04
CA LEU A 358 -8.90 9.70 -11.30
C LEU A 358 -9.42 11.15 -11.28
N ALA A 359 -10.16 11.53 -10.23
CA ALA A 359 -10.72 12.87 -10.07
C ALA A 359 -9.63 13.94 -9.96
N PHE A 360 -8.57 13.67 -9.20
CA PHE A 360 -7.43 14.57 -9.05
C PHE A 360 -6.69 14.75 -10.37
N GLY A 361 -6.43 13.66 -11.10
CA GLY A 361 -5.81 13.70 -12.43
C GLY A 361 -6.65 14.47 -13.45
N ALA A 362 -7.98 14.27 -13.45
CA ALA A 362 -8.92 15.00 -14.31
C ALA A 362 -8.93 16.50 -13.99
N THR A 363 -9.02 16.86 -12.71
CA THR A 363 -8.99 18.26 -12.25
C THR A 363 -7.67 18.93 -12.58
N TRP A 364 -6.55 18.22 -12.41
CA TRP A 364 -5.23 18.72 -12.79
C TRP A 364 -5.12 18.97 -14.29
N THR A 365 -5.62 18.05 -15.11
CA THR A 365 -5.59 18.21 -16.58
C THR A 365 -6.45 19.39 -17.05
N ALA A 366 -7.62 19.61 -16.42
CA ALA A 366 -8.56 20.64 -16.85
C ALA A 366 -8.19 22.04 -16.31
N TRP A 367 -7.72 22.15 -15.07
CA TRP A 367 -7.56 23.44 -14.38
C TRP A 367 -6.19 23.65 -13.72
N GLY A 368 -5.25 22.73 -13.94
CA GLY A 368 -3.89 22.80 -13.39
C GLY A 368 -3.73 22.20 -11.99
N ASP A 369 -2.48 22.03 -11.62
CA ASP A 369 -2.06 21.36 -10.37
C ASP A 369 -2.50 22.10 -9.11
N ARG A 370 -2.40 23.45 -9.12
CA ARG A 370 -2.78 24.28 -7.97
C ARG A 370 -4.27 24.19 -7.68
N THR A 371 -5.12 24.22 -8.72
CA THR A 371 -6.58 24.10 -8.59
C THR A 371 -6.97 22.70 -8.12
N ALA A 372 -6.33 21.66 -8.67
CA ALA A 372 -6.57 20.30 -8.24
C ALA A 372 -6.22 20.09 -6.75
N LEU A 373 -5.07 20.62 -6.31
CA LEU A 373 -4.65 20.51 -4.92
C LEU A 373 -5.55 21.34 -3.99
N LEU A 374 -5.99 22.52 -4.41
CA LEU A 374 -6.93 23.34 -3.63
C LEU A 374 -8.27 22.61 -3.47
N ALA A 375 -8.80 22.04 -4.55
CA ALA A 375 -10.04 21.26 -4.51
C ALA A 375 -9.91 20.05 -3.57
N ALA A 376 -8.79 19.34 -3.61
CA ALA A 376 -8.51 18.21 -2.72
C ALA A 376 -8.38 18.68 -1.25
N ALA A 377 -7.70 19.81 -0.98
CA ALA A 377 -7.58 20.37 0.36
C ALA A 377 -8.94 20.77 0.95
N VAL A 378 -9.79 21.44 0.15
CA VAL A 378 -11.15 21.80 0.57
C VAL A 378 -11.99 20.55 0.81
N ALA A 379 -11.95 19.57 -0.10
CA ALA A 379 -12.66 18.31 0.07
C ALA A 379 -12.20 17.59 1.34
N LEU A 380 -10.88 17.53 1.60
CA LEU A 380 -10.32 16.90 2.81
C LEU A 380 -10.78 17.62 4.08
N ALA A 381 -10.77 18.96 4.10
CA ALA A 381 -11.23 19.74 5.25
C ALA A 381 -12.72 19.48 5.54
N VAL A 382 -13.56 19.47 4.51
CA VAL A 382 -15.00 19.17 4.61
C VAL A 382 -15.22 17.75 5.10
N CYS A 383 -14.55 16.74 4.49
CA CYS A 383 -14.67 15.34 4.88
C CYS A 383 -14.17 15.12 6.32
N ALA A 384 -13.08 15.77 6.73
CA ALA A 384 -12.57 15.69 8.09
C ALA A 384 -13.55 16.30 9.11
N PHE A 385 -14.18 17.44 8.79
CA PHE A 385 -15.21 18.06 9.63
C PHE A 385 -16.43 17.13 9.79
N PHE A 386 -16.94 16.55 8.71
CA PHE A 386 -18.04 15.59 8.80
C PHE A 386 -17.64 14.33 9.56
N SER A 387 -16.44 13.81 9.34
CA SER A 387 -15.93 12.63 10.04
C SER A 387 -15.71 12.88 11.53
N PHE A 388 -15.38 14.11 11.93
CA PHE A 388 -15.34 14.51 13.33
C PHE A 388 -16.74 14.50 13.97
N ARG A 389 -17.78 14.90 13.25
CA ARG A 389 -19.19 14.92 13.73
C ARG A 389 -19.82 13.54 13.74
N LEU A 390 -19.52 12.71 12.76
CA LEU A 390 -20.13 11.38 12.57
C LEU A 390 -19.36 10.25 13.26
N GLY A 391 -18.13 10.50 13.66
CA GLY A 391 -17.23 9.49 14.22
C GLY A 391 -17.80 8.73 15.41
N PRO A 392 -17.27 7.54 15.69
CA PRO A 392 -17.68 6.75 16.83
C PRO A 392 -17.43 7.56 18.12
N THR A 393 -18.46 7.68 18.95
CA THR A 393 -18.30 8.22 20.31
C THR A 393 -17.45 7.24 21.11
N THR A 394 -16.20 7.61 21.36
CA THR A 394 -15.29 6.84 22.22
C THR A 394 -15.91 6.80 23.62
N LYS A 395 -16.43 5.65 24.04
CA LYS A 395 -16.63 5.41 25.46
C LYS A 395 -15.23 5.28 26.05
N VAL A 396 -14.74 6.34 26.67
CA VAL A 396 -13.60 6.24 27.57
C VAL A 396 -14.09 5.36 28.72
N SER A 397 -13.69 4.08 28.74
CA SER A 397 -13.81 3.27 29.93
C SER A 397 -12.84 3.84 30.97
N VAL A 398 -13.40 4.54 31.92
CA VAL A 398 -12.72 4.95 33.16
C VAL A 398 -12.42 3.70 33.98
#